data_1386000f70aa4b3a113866a2e23b9553
#
_entry.id   1386000f70aa4b3a113866a2e23b9553
#
_cell.length_a   1.000
_cell.length_b   1.000
_cell.length_c   1.000
_cell.angle_alpha   90.00
_cell.angle_beta   90.00
_cell.angle_gamma   90.00
#
_symmetry.space_group_name_H-M   'P 1'
#
loop_
_entity.id
_entity.type
_entity.pdbx_description
1 polymer ?
#
loop_
_entity_poly.entity_id
_entity_poly.type
_entity_poly.pdbx_seq_one_letter_code
_entity_poly.pdbx_strand_id
1 'polypeptide(L)'
;MKSNGAFTMAELMAVVLIVGILATVAVPLMSGRIDSSKWSEGKATMGTVASALRAYAAEKGTFTNTPSLSTVGISDTDLDGTYFSHEAYAIASASAADGRVSFVITCTAANSTRSGKPANPALMTLTSNAANSYRATFAESSGS
;
A
#
# COMPACT_ATOMS: atom_id res chain seq x y z
N MET A 1 47.67 18.04 34.06
CA MET A 1 46.95 16.75 34.17
C MET A 1 45.53 16.99 33.76
N LYS A 2 45.06 16.37 32.64
CA LYS A 2 43.63 16.39 32.28
C LYS A 2 42.92 15.36 33.14
N SER A 3 41.99 15.80 34.00
CA SER A 3 41.12 14.87 34.74
C SER A 3 40.13 14.25 33.74
N ASN A 4 40.26 12.98 33.45
CA ASN A 4 39.23 12.21 32.77
C ASN A 4 38.09 12.04 33.78
N GLY A 5 37.05 12.87 33.65
CA GLY A 5 35.81 12.67 34.43
C GLY A 5 35.20 11.33 34.10
N ALA A 6 35.28 10.35 35.01
CA ALA A 6 34.54 9.11 34.90
C ALA A 6 33.07 9.38 35.19
N PHE A 7 32.16 8.85 34.36
CA PHE A 7 30.71 8.92 34.58
C PHE A 7 30.35 8.22 35.89
N THR A 8 29.46 8.86 36.65
CA THR A 8 28.91 8.24 37.87
C THR A 8 27.82 7.24 37.52
N MET A 9 27.61 6.22 38.38
CA MET A 9 26.54 5.27 38.23
C MET A 9 25.16 5.95 38.19
N ALA A 10 24.97 7.04 38.94
CA ALA A 10 23.74 7.81 38.96
C ALA A 10 23.45 8.51 37.63
N GLU A 11 24.47 9.05 36.95
CA GLU A 11 24.32 9.65 35.61
C GLU A 11 23.91 8.60 34.57
N LEU A 12 24.51 7.39 34.63
CA LEU A 12 24.15 6.31 33.73
C LEU A 12 22.68 5.85 33.96
N MET A 13 22.25 5.73 35.23
CA MET A 13 20.87 5.38 35.57
C MET A 13 19.86 6.42 35.09
N ALA A 14 20.20 7.73 35.23
CA ALA A 14 19.33 8.79 34.74
C ALA A 14 19.20 8.78 33.21
N VAL A 15 20.31 8.54 32.48
CA VAL A 15 20.26 8.44 31.00
C VAL A 15 19.42 7.25 30.55
N VAL A 16 19.60 6.06 31.14
CA VAL A 16 18.82 4.87 30.79
C VAL A 16 17.33 5.08 31.07
N LEU A 17 16.97 5.74 32.17
CA LEU A 17 15.60 6.08 32.49
C LEU A 17 14.96 6.98 31.41
N ILE A 18 15.65 8.04 31.01
CA ILE A 18 15.17 8.98 29.99
C ILE A 18 15.03 8.28 28.63
N VAL A 19 16.04 7.51 28.22
CA VAL A 19 16.00 6.74 26.97
C VAL A 19 14.86 5.72 26.99
N GLY A 20 14.62 5.04 28.12
CA GLY A 20 13.52 4.10 28.30
C GLY A 20 12.16 4.76 28.08
N ILE A 21 11.92 5.94 28.65
CA ILE A 21 10.66 6.68 28.46
C ILE A 21 10.50 7.13 27.00
N LEU A 22 11.55 7.64 26.38
CA LEU A 22 11.50 8.07 24.97
C LEU A 22 11.25 6.90 24.02
N ALA A 23 11.83 5.73 24.29
CA ALA A 23 11.65 4.52 23.47
C ALA A 23 10.18 4.05 23.44
N THR A 24 9.44 4.18 24.54
CA THR A 24 8.03 3.75 24.61
C THR A 24 7.11 4.54 23.67
N VAL A 25 7.45 5.79 23.41
CA VAL A 25 6.68 6.67 22.50
C VAL A 25 7.17 6.53 21.05
N ALA A 26 8.48 6.37 20.83
CA ALA A 26 9.07 6.35 19.50
C ALA A 26 8.69 5.13 18.69
N VAL A 27 8.64 3.94 19.32
CA VAL A 27 8.38 2.66 18.62
C VAL A 27 7.00 2.62 17.92
N PRO A 28 5.87 2.95 18.57
CA PRO A 28 4.57 2.89 17.89
C PRO A 28 4.42 3.92 16.76
N LEU A 29 5.06 5.08 16.89
CA LEU A 29 5.05 6.10 15.82
C LEU A 29 5.82 5.66 14.57
N MET A 30 6.90 4.90 14.73
CA MET A 30 7.68 4.38 13.59
C MET A 30 6.93 3.29 12.83
N SER A 31 6.19 2.42 13.50
CA SER A 31 5.46 1.31 12.86
C SER A 31 4.50 1.80 11.78
N GLY A 32 3.70 2.83 12.07
CA GLY A 32 2.77 3.41 11.08
C GLY A 32 3.47 4.04 9.87
N ARG A 33 4.65 4.64 10.07
CA ARG A 33 5.43 5.22 8.96
C ARG A 33 6.05 4.12 8.08
N ILE A 34 6.49 3.03 8.68
CA ILE A 34 7.03 1.86 7.96
C ILE A 34 5.93 1.24 7.10
N ASP A 35 4.74 1.02 7.64
CA ASP A 35 3.61 0.46 6.88
C ASP A 35 3.17 1.38 5.74
N SER A 36 3.11 2.69 5.97
CA SER A 36 2.82 3.67 4.92
C SER A 36 3.87 3.64 3.78
N SER A 37 5.14 3.45 4.13
CA SER A 37 6.22 3.30 3.14
C SER A 37 6.05 2.03 2.30
N LYS A 38 5.69 0.91 2.93
CA LYS A 38 5.42 -0.35 2.22
C LYS A 38 4.20 -0.22 1.28
N TRP A 39 3.16 0.48 1.73
CA TRP A 39 1.98 0.73 0.91
C TRP A 39 2.24 1.60 -0.32
N SER A 40 3.35 2.33 -0.39
CA SER A 40 3.73 3.04 -1.61
C SER A 40 3.98 2.08 -2.79
N GLU A 41 4.52 0.88 -2.54
CA GLU A 41 4.65 -0.20 -3.53
C GLU A 41 3.26 -0.65 -4.01
N GLY A 42 2.35 -0.97 -3.08
CA GLY A 42 0.98 -1.38 -3.42
C GLY A 42 0.23 -0.32 -4.24
N LYS A 43 0.35 0.95 -3.86
CA LYS A 43 -0.26 2.08 -4.60
C LYS A 43 0.31 2.21 -6.02
N ALA A 44 1.62 2.07 -6.19
CA ALA A 44 2.27 2.14 -7.50
C ALA A 44 1.78 1.01 -8.42
N THR A 45 1.73 -0.23 -7.92
CA THR A 45 1.25 -1.39 -8.66
C THR A 45 -0.24 -1.26 -9.02
N MET A 46 -1.11 -0.82 -8.09
CA MET A 46 -2.51 -0.53 -8.42
C MET A 46 -2.65 0.56 -9.49
N GLY A 47 -1.76 1.56 -9.50
CA GLY A 47 -1.69 2.57 -10.55
C GLY A 47 -1.35 1.98 -11.92
N THR A 48 -0.45 0.99 -11.96
CA THR A 48 -0.12 0.25 -13.20
C THR A 48 -1.34 -0.53 -13.69
N VAL A 49 -2.04 -1.25 -12.82
CA VAL A 49 -3.29 -1.95 -13.15
C VAL A 49 -4.34 -1.00 -13.69
N ALA A 50 -4.51 0.18 -13.08
CA ALA A 50 -5.45 1.19 -13.55
C ALA A 50 -5.08 1.73 -14.93
N SER A 51 -3.79 1.87 -15.24
CA SER A 51 -3.31 2.30 -16.55
C SER A 51 -3.57 1.24 -17.62
N ALA A 52 -3.33 -0.03 -17.29
CA ALA A 52 -3.62 -1.16 -18.17
C ALA A 52 -5.13 -1.28 -18.47
N LEU A 53 -5.99 -1.08 -17.46
CA LEU A 53 -7.45 -1.04 -17.65
C LEU A 53 -7.89 0.08 -18.59
N ARG A 54 -7.27 1.26 -18.49
CA ARG A 54 -7.57 2.37 -19.41
C ARG A 54 -7.09 2.08 -20.83
N ALA A 55 -5.91 1.46 -20.99
CA ALA A 55 -5.42 1.04 -22.29
C ALA A 55 -6.33 -0.03 -22.91
N TYR A 56 -6.76 -1.02 -22.12
CA TYR A 56 -7.73 -2.03 -22.55
C TYR A 56 -9.07 -1.41 -22.97
N ALA A 57 -9.57 -0.44 -22.21
CA ALA A 57 -10.79 0.28 -22.57
C ALA A 57 -10.64 1.11 -23.85
N ALA A 58 -9.48 1.70 -24.08
CA ALA A 58 -9.20 2.44 -25.32
C ALA A 58 -9.17 1.52 -26.54
N GLU A 59 -8.72 0.29 -26.37
CA GLU A 59 -8.68 -0.73 -27.45
C GLU A 59 -10.06 -1.36 -27.70
N LYS A 60 -10.76 -1.76 -26.64
CA LYS A 60 -12.05 -2.50 -26.75
C LYS A 60 -13.28 -1.60 -26.87
N GLY A 61 -13.16 -0.33 -26.48
CA GLY A 61 -14.27 0.59 -26.42
C GLY A 61 -15.17 0.35 -25.20
N THR A 62 -16.41 -0.09 -25.40
CA THR A 62 -17.37 -0.34 -24.32
C THR A 62 -17.28 -1.79 -23.82
N PHE A 63 -17.24 -1.96 -22.50
CA PHE A 63 -17.37 -3.27 -21.85
C PHE A 63 -18.07 -3.15 -20.50
N THR A 64 -18.79 -4.20 -20.10
CA THR A 64 -19.53 -4.29 -18.83
C THR A 64 -19.02 -5.41 -17.92
N ASN A 65 -18.35 -6.40 -18.49
CA ASN A 65 -17.77 -7.50 -17.73
C ASN A 65 -16.37 -7.12 -17.23
N THR A 66 -16.14 -7.34 -15.94
CA THR A 66 -14.83 -7.08 -15.33
C THR A 66 -13.76 -7.99 -15.97
N PRO A 67 -12.73 -7.42 -16.65
CA PRO A 67 -11.64 -8.23 -17.19
C PRO A 67 -10.74 -8.75 -16.06
N SER A 68 -10.10 -9.89 -16.29
CA SER A 68 -9.05 -10.39 -15.40
C SER A 68 -7.75 -9.59 -15.59
N LEU A 69 -6.82 -9.70 -14.65
CA LEU A 69 -5.49 -9.09 -14.75
C LEU A 69 -4.75 -9.54 -16.02
N SER A 70 -4.80 -10.83 -16.33
CA SER A 70 -4.21 -11.38 -17.55
C SER A 70 -4.88 -10.85 -18.83
N THR A 71 -6.19 -10.60 -18.81
CA THR A 71 -6.93 -10.04 -19.95
C THR A 71 -6.49 -8.61 -20.27
N VAL A 72 -6.12 -7.83 -19.26
CA VAL A 72 -5.60 -6.47 -19.44
C VAL A 72 -4.10 -6.44 -19.70
N GLY A 73 -3.47 -7.60 -19.91
CA GLY A 73 -2.06 -7.71 -20.30
C GLY A 73 -1.09 -7.65 -19.13
N ILE A 74 -1.54 -7.92 -17.90
CA ILE A 74 -0.69 -7.96 -16.70
C ILE A 74 -0.47 -9.42 -16.31
N SER A 75 0.79 -9.82 -16.21
CA SER A 75 1.18 -11.14 -15.70
C SER A 75 1.38 -11.12 -14.18
N ASP A 76 1.33 -12.30 -13.56
CA ASP A 76 1.55 -12.44 -12.12
C ASP A 76 2.92 -11.88 -11.70
N THR A 77 3.95 -12.08 -12.55
CA THR A 77 5.31 -11.58 -12.30
C THR A 77 5.42 -10.06 -12.32
N ASP A 78 4.54 -9.36 -13.05
CA ASP A 78 4.50 -7.89 -13.08
C ASP A 78 3.95 -7.28 -11.77
N LEU A 79 3.20 -8.09 -11.01
CA LEU A 79 2.59 -7.70 -9.75
C LEU A 79 3.42 -8.11 -8.53
N ASP A 80 4.43 -8.97 -8.73
CA ASP A 80 5.27 -9.46 -7.64
C ASP A 80 6.29 -8.40 -7.22
N GLY A 81 6.11 -7.86 -6.03
CA GLY A 81 6.98 -6.87 -5.41
C GLY A 81 7.73 -7.40 -4.18
N THR A 82 8.29 -6.47 -3.41
CA THR A 82 9.02 -6.76 -2.18
C THR A 82 8.08 -7.11 -1.03
N TYR A 83 6.99 -6.35 -0.89
CA TYR A 83 6.02 -6.47 0.22
C TYR A 83 4.70 -7.08 -0.21
N PHE A 84 4.37 -7.03 -1.49
CA PHE A 84 3.14 -7.58 -2.04
C PHE A 84 3.46 -8.59 -3.15
N SER A 85 2.74 -9.71 -3.15
CA SER A 85 2.72 -10.66 -4.25
C SER A 85 1.46 -10.47 -5.09
N HIS A 86 1.42 -11.10 -6.27
CA HIS A 86 0.29 -10.97 -7.20
C HIS A 86 -1.07 -11.32 -6.57
N GLU A 87 -1.13 -12.24 -5.61
CA GLU A 87 -2.37 -12.63 -4.93
C GLU A 87 -3.00 -11.50 -4.10
N ALA A 88 -2.21 -10.45 -3.78
CA ALA A 88 -2.72 -9.31 -3.06
C ALA A 88 -3.64 -8.42 -3.91
N TYR A 89 -3.52 -8.47 -5.24
CA TYR A 89 -4.19 -7.56 -6.16
C TYR A 89 -5.38 -8.20 -6.86
N ALA A 90 -6.48 -7.46 -6.96
CA ALA A 90 -7.64 -7.89 -7.72
C ALA A 90 -8.36 -6.70 -8.37
N ILE A 91 -8.92 -6.93 -9.55
CA ILE A 91 -9.91 -6.02 -10.15
C ILE A 91 -11.28 -6.45 -9.62
N ALA A 92 -11.80 -5.73 -8.62
CA ALA A 92 -13.09 -6.06 -8.02
C ALA A 92 -14.26 -5.75 -8.96
N SER A 93 -14.14 -4.66 -9.72
CA SER A 93 -15.09 -4.31 -10.79
C SER A 93 -14.42 -3.41 -11.81
N ALA A 94 -14.83 -3.53 -13.07
CA ALA A 94 -14.44 -2.58 -14.11
C ALA A 94 -15.49 -2.56 -15.23
N SER A 95 -15.73 -1.37 -15.77
CA SER A 95 -16.59 -1.15 -16.94
C SER A 95 -16.11 0.08 -17.71
N ALA A 96 -16.43 0.11 -18.99
CA ALA A 96 -16.18 1.28 -19.83
C ALA A 96 -17.41 1.60 -20.68
N ALA A 97 -17.77 2.87 -20.71
CA ALA A 97 -18.81 3.41 -21.55
C ALA A 97 -18.52 4.91 -21.87
N ASP A 98 -18.87 5.35 -23.06
CA ASP A 98 -18.73 6.73 -23.50
C ASP A 98 -17.30 7.31 -23.35
N GLY A 99 -16.29 6.47 -23.59
CA GLY A 99 -14.88 6.83 -23.45
C GLY A 99 -14.41 7.01 -22.00
N ARG A 100 -15.23 6.62 -21.02
CA ARG A 100 -14.91 6.70 -19.57
C ARG A 100 -14.78 5.31 -18.99
N VAL A 101 -13.82 5.16 -18.06
CA VAL A 101 -13.56 3.88 -17.38
C VAL A 101 -13.87 4.01 -15.90
N SER A 102 -14.80 3.20 -15.44
CA SER A 102 -15.06 3.00 -14.00
C SER A 102 -14.37 1.73 -13.55
N PHE A 103 -13.70 1.76 -12.41
CA PHE A 103 -13.08 0.57 -11.84
C PHE A 103 -12.95 0.67 -10.31
N VAL A 104 -12.86 -0.50 -9.70
CA VAL A 104 -12.42 -0.70 -8.32
C VAL A 104 -11.32 -1.75 -8.33
N ILE A 105 -10.12 -1.34 -7.97
CA ILE A 105 -8.96 -2.22 -7.81
C ILE A 105 -8.69 -2.33 -6.33
N THR A 106 -8.45 -3.53 -5.84
CA THR A 106 -8.16 -3.81 -4.44
C THR A 106 -6.76 -4.37 -4.28
N CYS A 107 -6.10 -3.99 -3.19
CA CYS A 107 -4.87 -4.61 -2.71
C CYS A 107 -5.08 -5.00 -1.25
N THR A 108 -5.06 -6.30 -0.97
CA THR A 108 -5.27 -6.85 0.37
C THR A 108 -3.96 -7.40 0.91
N ALA A 109 -3.42 -6.76 1.95
CA ALA A 109 -2.13 -7.14 2.53
C ALA A 109 -2.13 -8.60 3.06
N ALA A 110 -3.26 -9.07 3.61
CA ALA A 110 -3.37 -10.44 4.12
C ALA A 110 -3.15 -11.50 3.04
N ASN A 111 -3.56 -11.23 1.79
CA ASN A 111 -3.43 -12.15 0.67
C ASN A 111 -1.98 -12.23 0.13
N SER A 112 -1.13 -11.27 0.45
CA SER A 112 0.28 -11.34 0.04
C SER A 112 1.00 -12.48 0.74
N THR A 113 1.75 -13.26 -0.02
CA THR A 113 2.63 -14.34 0.48
C THR A 113 3.99 -13.82 0.94
N ARG A 114 4.29 -12.53 0.72
CA ARG A 114 5.57 -11.91 1.10
C ARG A 114 5.71 -11.74 2.60
N SER A 115 6.90 -12.03 3.11
CA SER A 115 7.27 -11.70 4.49
C SER A 115 7.46 -10.18 4.62
N GLY A 116 7.01 -9.61 5.75
CA GLY A 116 7.18 -8.18 5.98
C GLY A 116 6.12 -7.28 5.34
N LYS A 117 5.02 -7.84 4.80
CA LYS A 117 3.84 -7.09 4.36
C LYS A 117 3.35 -6.12 5.44
N PRO A 118 2.71 -4.99 5.07
CA PRO A 118 2.20 -4.05 6.05
C PRO A 118 1.07 -4.67 6.89
N ALA A 119 0.98 -4.26 8.14
CA ALA A 119 -0.10 -4.68 9.03
C ALA A 119 -1.31 -3.73 8.90
N ASN A 120 -1.08 -2.44 8.66
CA ASN A 120 -2.11 -1.42 8.57
C ASN A 120 -1.84 -0.42 7.42
N PRO A 121 -2.89 -0.04 6.66
CA PRO A 121 -4.23 -0.64 6.62
C PRO A 121 -4.20 -2.07 6.07
N ALA A 122 -5.21 -2.88 6.38
CA ALA A 122 -5.29 -4.27 5.89
C ALA A 122 -5.65 -4.35 4.41
N LEU A 123 -6.42 -3.37 3.93
CA LEU A 123 -6.93 -3.29 2.56
C LEU A 123 -6.80 -1.85 2.05
N MET A 124 -6.38 -1.71 0.82
CA MET A 124 -6.44 -0.46 0.07
C MET A 124 -7.23 -0.64 -1.21
N THR A 125 -8.06 0.34 -1.54
CA THR A 125 -8.85 0.37 -2.77
C THR A 125 -8.48 1.57 -3.62
N LEU A 126 -8.39 1.37 -4.93
CA LEU A 126 -8.27 2.42 -5.92
C LEU A 126 -9.54 2.46 -6.76
N THR A 127 -10.30 3.54 -6.62
CA THR A 127 -11.62 3.68 -7.25
C THR A 127 -11.62 4.82 -8.25
N SER A 128 -12.22 4.57 -9.41
CA SER A 128 -12.55 5.56 -10.43
C SER A 128 -14.00 5.35 -10.88
N ASN A 129 -14.87 6.33 -10.71
CA ASN A 129 -16.27 6.28 -11.09
C ASN A 129 -16.86 7.68 -11.30
N ALA A 130 -18.13 7.77 -11.63
CA ALA A 130 -18.82 9.05 -11.86
C ALA A 130 -18.83 9.95 -10.61
N ALA A 131 -18.91 9.36 -9.40
CA ALA A 131 -18.96 10.14 -8.16
C ALA A 131 -17.65 10.91 -7.89
N ASN A 132 -16.51 10.38 -8.35
CA ASN A 132 -15.20 11.06 -8.26
C ASN A 132 -14.74 11.66 -9.60
N SER A 133 -15.69 11.93 -10.51
CA SER A 133 -15.44 12.50 -11.85
C SER A 133 -14.43 11.67 -12.67
N TYR A 134 -14.43 10.34 -12.51
CA TYR A 134 -13.51 9.37 -13.13
C TYR A 134 -12.03 9.60 -12.80
N ARG A 135 -11.75 10.33 -11.70
CA ARG A 135 -10.40 10.43 -11.13
C ARG A 135 -10.15 9.23 -10.25
N ALA A 136 -8.96 8.67 -10.35
CA ALA A 136 -8.55 7.58 -9.47
C ALA A 136 -8.27 8.12 -8.06
N THR A 137 -8.95 7.57 -7.05
CA THR A 137 -8.78 7.94 -5.65
C THR A 137 -8.51 6.71 -4.81
N PHE A 138 -7.53 6.82 -3.90
CA PHE A 138 -7.23 5.78 -2.93
C PHE A 138 -8.10 5.92 -1.68
N ALA A 139 -8.58 4.80 -1.17
CA ALA A 139 -9.23 4.69 0.12
C ALA A 139 -8.61 3.54 0.91
N GLU A 140 -8.44 3.77 2.21
CA GLU A 140 -7.89 2.81 3.16
C GLU A 140 -9.04 2.18 3.95
N SER A 141 -8.97 0.87 4.18
CA SER A 141 -9.87 0.17 5.08
C SER A 141 -9.04 -0.60 6.10
N SER A 142 -9.19 -0.24 7.37
CA SER A 142 -8.74 -1.09 8.46
C SER A 142 -9.71 -2.28 8.53
N GLY A 143 -9.20 -3.50 8.35
CA GLY A 143 -10.00 -4.70 8.60
C GLY A 143 -10.56 -4.66 10.04
N SER A 144 -11.84 -4.80 10.15
CA SER A 144 -12.53 -5.04 11.43
C SER A 144 -12.33 -6.47 11.87
#